data_1a8d3330648d505502e254e20e2e855a
#
_entry.id   1a8d3330648d505502e254e20e2e855a
#
_cell.length_a   1.000
_cell.length_b   1.000
_cell.length_c   1.000
_cell.angle_alpha   90.00
_cell.angle_beta   90.00
_cell.angle_gamma   90.00
#
_symmetry.space_group_name_H-M   'P 1'
#
loop_
_entity.id
_entity.type
_entity.pdbx_description
1 polymer ?
#
loop_
_entity_poly.entity_id
_entity_poly.type
_entity_poly.pdbx_seq_one_letter_code
_entity_poly.pdbx_strand_id
1 'polypeptide(L)'
;QRALMEYLNSRTTIPIQLYVFTIPAEYMAFREHEKPQLILVGDAYADWKDSEDCPVLVLTGNREFIGQPQYFFRYQSVERLVEVIQQILGMKRRCEVETGMFYAVYSPLGRCGKTTFAKSLSRQFTNSLYVNWEGISETTDEDELGGWMLYCIKSRNEECLTYLQTHAVSSLPPPDCYEDIRQIEIEDLLWFREELKKRQLYEGVIFDIGGMVLASYAVLDAFDRIFIPTLADAVSIRKQEVFGQMIQR
;
A
#
# COMPACT_ATOMS: atom_id res chain seq x y z
N GLN A 1 -8.59 26.45 -4.03
CA GLN A 1 -9.76 25.74 -3.49
C GLN A 1 -10.39 24.82 -4.54
N ARG A 2 -10.71 25.30 -5.77
CA ARG A 2 -11.25 24.46 -6.86
C ARG A 2 -10.32 23.29 -7.23
N ALA A 3 -9.04 23.54 -7.38
CA ALA A 3 -8.06 22.47 -7.68
C ALA A 3 -8.02 21.37 -6.61
N LEU A 4 -8.18 21.72 -5.33
CA LEU A 4 -8.27 20.76 -4.24
C LEU A 4 -9.57 19.94 -4.34
N MET A 5 -10.68 20.59 -4.64
CA MET A 5 -11.98 19.92 -4.83
C MET A 5 -11.92 18.92 -6.00
N GLU A 6 -11.42 19.35 -7.15
CA GLU A 6 -11.26 18.50 -8.34
C GLU A 6 -10.34 17.32 -8.05
N TYR A 7 -9.23 17.57 -7.37
CA TYR A 7 -8.28 16.53 -6.98
C TYR A 7 -8.89 15.48 -6.04
N LEU A 8 -9.62 15.90 -5.01
CA LEU A 8 -10.24 14.98 -4.04
C LEU A 8 -11.44 14.24 -4.64
N ASN A 9 -12.30 14.94 -5.37
CA ASN A 9 -13.50 14.34 -5.96
C ASN A 9 -13.20 13.39 -7.13
N SER A 10 -12.02 13.52 -7.79
CA SER A 10 -11.62 12.63 -8.88
C SER A 10 -11.03 11.29 -8.38
N ARG A 11 -10.67 11.19 -7.10
CA ARG A 11 -10.09 9.97 -6.53
C ARG A 11 -11.15 9.07 -5.92
N THR A 12 -11.49 8.00 -6.62
CA THR A 12 -12.45 6.99 -6.16
C THR A 12 -12.00 6.21 -4.90
N THR A 13 -10.71 6.25 -4.58
CA THR A 13 -10.11 5.58 -3.41
C THR A 13 -10.33 6.35 -2.11
N ILE A 14 -10.65 7.64 -2.18
CA ILE A 14 -10.90 8.49 -1.02
C ILE A 14 -12.41 8.70 -0.93
N PRO A 15 -13.11 8.17 0.08
CA PRO A 15 -14.57 8.30 0.22
C PRO A 15 -14.93 9.68 0.82
N ILE A 16 -14.41 10.76 0.23
CA ILE A 16 -14.65 12.15 0.61
C ILE A 16 -15.20 12.88 -0.60
N GLN A 17 -16.35 13.51 -0.43
CA GLN A 17 -16.91 14.43 -1.41
C GLN A 17 -16.80 15.86 -0.86
N LEU A 18 -16.10 16.73 -1.60
CA LEU A 18 -15.84 18.10 -1.20
C LEU A 18 -16.69 19.06 -2.02
N TYR A 19 -17.42 19.93 -1.34
CA TYR A 19 -18.15 21.04 -1.91
C TYR A 19 -17.45 22.36 -1.55
N VAL A 20 -17.43 23.32 -2.46
CA VAL A 20 -16.76 24.61 -2.22
C VAL A 20 -17.76 25.73 -2.41
N PHE A 21 -17.90 26.54 -1.38
CA PHE A 21 -18.74 27.74 -1.36
C PHE A 21 -17.86 28.98 -1.23
N THR A 22 -18.14 30.00 -2.01
CA THR A 22 -17.46 31.32 -1.92
C THR A 22 -18.32 32.36 -1.25
N ILE A 23 -19.61 32.09 -1.16
CA ILE A 23 -20.61 33.00 -0.57
C ILE A 23 -21.28 32.25 0.60
N PRO A 24 -21.29 32.82 1.83
CA PRO A 24 -21.91 32.18 2.98
C PRO A 24 -23.40 31.82 2.79
N ALA A 25 -24.14 32.62 2.05
CA ALA A 25 -25.56 32.36 1.78
C ALA A 25 -25.79 31.08 0.96
N GLU A 26 -24.88 30.75 0.02
CA GLU A 26 -24.96 29.51 -0.76
C GLU A 26 -24.70 28.28 0.12
N TYR A 27 -23.77 28.39 1.06
CA TYR A 27 -23.53 27.36 2.05
C TYR A 27 -24.75 27.14 2.96
N MET A 28 -25.39 28.21 3.42
CA MET A 28 -26.59 28.10 4.26
C MET A 28 -27.74 27.41 3.52
N ALA A 29 -27.97 27.75 2.25
CA ALA A 29 -28.98 27.07 1.43
C ALA A 29 -28.66 25.57 1.20
N PHE A 30 -27.40 25.25 0.97
CA PHE A 30 -26.94 23.85 0.85
C PHE A 30 -27.23 23.06 2.13
N ARG A 31 -26.96 23.66 3.27
CA ARG A 31 -27.11 23.02 4.60
C ARG A 31 -28.56 22.71 4.97
N GLU A 32 -29.54 23.41 4.41
CA GLU A 32 -30.97 23.10 4.62
C GLU A 32 -31.34 21.70 4.05
N HIS A 33 -30.59 21.23 3.06
CA HIS A 33 -30.85 19.96 2.38
C HIS A 33 -29.81 18.87 2.68
N GLU A 34 -28.57 19.28 3.00
CA GLU A 34 -27.44 18.37 3.18
C GLU A 34 -26.73 18.65 4.52
N LYS A 35 -26.32 17.61 5.24
CA LYS A 35 -25.58 17.74 6.50
C LYS A 35 -24.10 17.46 6.26
N PRO A 36 -23.24 18.48 6.25
CA PRO A 36 -21.80 18.28 6.16
C PRO A 36 -21.30 17.57 7.42
N GLN A 37 -20.32 16.69 7.24
CA GLN A 37 -19.67 15.97 8.35
C GLN A 37 -18.44 16.73 8.89
N LEU A 38 -17.89 17.65 8.09
CA LEU A 38 -16.76 18.52 8.44
C LEU A 38 -16.82 19.78 7.59
N ILE A 39 -16.48 20.91 8.19
CA ILE A 39 -16.39 22.19 7.50
C ILE A 39 -14.92 22.64 7.48
N LEU A 40 -14.44 22.99 6.30
CA LEU A 40 -13.12 23.58 6.12
C LEU A 40 -13.26 25.07 5.87
N VAL A 41 -12.70 25.90 6.74
CA VAL A 41 -12.75 27.37 6.61
C VAL A 41 -11.35 27.95 6.43
N GLY A 42 -11.25 29.10 5.77
CA GLY A 42 -10.01 29.86 5.73
C GLY A 42 -9.87 30.80 6.94
N ASP A 43 -8.70 31.43 7.09
CA ASP A 43 -8.39 32.36 8.18
C ASP A 43 -9.45 33.44 8.41
N ALA A 44 -10.08 33.96 7.35
CA ALA A 44 -11.12 34.99 7.42
C ALA A 44 -12.40 34.52 8.12
N TYR A 45 -12.57 33.23 8.30
CA TYR A 45 -13.72 32.58 8.92
C TYR A 45 -13.31 31.69 10.09
N ALA A 46 -12.17 31.97 10.73
CA ALA A 46 -11.66 31.17 11.85
C ALA A 46 -12.62 31.14 13.04
N ASP A 47 -13.39 32.22 13.25
CA ASP A 47 -14.40 32.31 14.30
C ASP A 47 -15.77 31.73 13.89
N TRP A 48 -15.87 31.15 12.70
CA TRP A 48 -17.10 30.53 12.21
C TRP A 48 -17.45 29.34 13.10
N LYS A 49 -18.57 29.48 13.78
CA LYS A 49 -19.19 28.38 14.51
C LYS A 49 -20.44 27.97 13.76
N ASP A 50 -20.40 26.79 13.21
CA ASP A 50 -21.64 26.14 12.79
C ASP A 50 -22.33 25.53 14.01
N SER A 51 -23.46 24.81 13.83
CA SER A 51 -24.12 24.13 14.96
C SER A 51 -23.10 23.26 15.71
N GLU A 52 -23.32 23.07 17.01
CA GLU A 52 -22.42 22.35 17.93
C GLU A 52 -22.02 20.94 17.49
N ASP A 53 -22.70 20.39 16.46
CA ASP A 53 -22.55 19.03 16.00
C ASP A 53 -21.60 18.84 14.79
N CYS A 54 -21.11 19.91 14.14
CA CYS A 54 -20.23 19.78 12.97
C CYS A 54 -18.84 20.34 13.27
N PRO A 55 -17.79 19.48 13.22
CA PRO A 55 -16.43 19.93 13.44
C PRO A 55 -15.97 20.91 12.35
N VAL A 56 -15.21 21.93 12.76
CA VAL A 56 -14.64 22.94 11.87
C VAL A 56 -13.12 22.85 11.91
N LEU A 57 -12.48 22.75 10.73
CA LEU A 57 -11.04 22.79 10.57
C LEU A 57 -10.64 24.08 9.84
N VAL A 58 -9.79 24.88 10.46
CA VAL A 58 -9.31 26.15 9.91
C VAL A 58 -8.05 25.93 9.07
N LEU A 59 -8.11 26.26 7.80
CA LEU A 59 -6.96 26.23 6.88
C LEU A 59 -6.19 27.55 7.01
N THR A 60 -5.14 27.57 7.83
CA THR A 60 -4.40 28.79 8.16
C THR A 60 -3.09 28.95 7.39
N GLY A 61 -2.72 30.18 7.10
CA GLY A 61 -1.37 30.53 6.61
C GLY A 61 -0.40 30.87 7.75
N ASN A 62 -0.85 31.00 8.99
CA ASN A 62 -0.02 31.36 10.13
C ASN A 62 0.63 30.12 10.77
N ARG A 63 1.96 30.14 10.91
CA ARG A 63 2.73 29.02 11.49
C ARG A 63 2.57 28.87 13.00
N GLU A 64 2.11 29.88 13.71
CA GLU A 64 1.90 29.83 15.16
C GLU A 64 0.81 28.83 15.58
N PHE A 65 -0.10 28.52 14.68
CA PHE A 65 -1.18 27.54 14.92
C PHE A 65 -0.82 26.10 14.56
N ILE A 66 0.42 25.85 14.11
CA ILE A 66 0.86 24.49 13.78
C ILE A 66 0.84 23.61 15.03
N GLY A 67 0.15 22.47 14.95
CA GLY A 67 0.01 21.49 16.04
C GLY A 67 -1.24 21.69 16.90
N GLN A 68 -2.02 22.74 16.69
CA GLN A 68 -3.31 22.88 17.34
C GLN A 68 -4.38 22.06 16.59
N PRO A 69 -5.25 21.30 17.30
CA PRO A 69 -6.12 20.29 16.67
C PRO A 69 -7.17 20.87 15.72
N GLN A 70 -7.53 22.13 15.84
CA GLN A 70 -8.52 22.80 15.01
C GLN A 70 -7.92 23.61 13.85
N TYR A 71 -6.58 23.58 13.68
CA TYR A 71 -5.89 24.31 12.63
C TYR A 71 -5.06 23.40 11.77
N PHE A 72 -5.12 23.63 10.44
CA PHE A 72 -4.29 22.97 9.46
C PHE A 72 -3.49 24.01 8.66
N PHE A 73 -2.17 23.84 8.61
CA PHE A 73 -1.31 24.74 7.86
C PHE A 73 -1.45 24.47 6.35
N ARG A 74 -2.06 25.41 5.63
CA ARG A 74 -2.51 25.26 4.22
C ARG A 74 -1.41 25.00 3.19
N TYR A 75 -0.14 25.15 3.57
CA TYR A 75 1.00 24.88 2.68
C TYR A 75 1.63 23.49 2.89
N GLN A 76 0.94 22.61 3.58
CA GLN A 76 1.28 21.19 3.66
C GLN A 76 0.72 20.42 2.46
N SER A 77 1.13 19.15 2.31
CA SER A 77 0.64 18.29 1.24
C SER A 77 -0.85 17.98 1.37
N VAL A 78 -1.50 17.67 0.25
CA VAL A 78 -2.92 17.30 0.23
C VAL A 78 -3.15 15.97 0.94
N GLU A 79 -2.19 15.06 0.86
CA GLU A 79 -2.22 13.77 1.56
C GLU A 79 -2.33 13.99 3.09
N ARG A 80 -1.55 14.94 3.61
CA ARG A 80 -1.61 15.29 5.03
C ARG A 80 -2.95 15.90 5.44
N LEU A 81 -3.56 16.72 4.57
CA LEU A 81 -4.90 17.25 4.81
C LEU A 81 -5.94 16.11 4.85
N VAL A 82 -5.86 15.16 3.92
CA VAL A 82 -6.75 13.99 3.89
C VAL A 82 -6.63 13.17 5.17
N GLU A 83 -5.42 12.92 5.65
CA GLU A 83 -5.20 12.20 6.92
C GLU A 83 -5.88 12.91 8.10
N VAL A 84 -5.74 14.22 8.20
CA VAL A 84 -6.36 15.01 9.28
C VAL A 84 -7.89 14.98 9.16
N ILE A 85 -8.44 15.13 7.96
CA ILE A 85 -9.89 15.01 7.71
C ILE A 85 -10.40 13.64 8.17
N GLN A 86 -9.72 12.56 7.78
CA GLN A 86 -10.09 11.20 8.16
C GLN A 86 -10.04 10.99 9.67
N GLN A 87 -9.06 11.56 10.36
CA GLN A 87 -8.95 11.52 11.82
C GLN A 87 -10.12 12.25 12.49
N ILE A 88 -10.46 13.46 12.04
CA ILE A 88 -11.56 14.26 12.60
C ILE A 88 -12.91 13.55 12.42
N LEU A 89 -13.15 12.98 11.25
CA LEU A 89 -14.39 12.28 10.93
C LEU A 89 -14.50 10.90 11.60
N GLY A 90 -13.49 10.50 12.39
CA GLY A 90 -13.47 9.17 12.98
C GLY A 90 -13.53 8.10 11.86
N MET A 91 -13.26 8.51 10.63
CA MET A 91 -13.05 7.56 9.55
C MET A 91 -11.81 6.80 9.98
N LYS A 92 -12.02 5.66 10.66
CA LYS A 92 -10.96 4.67 10.72
C LYS A 92 -10.40 4.66 9.30
N ARG A 93 -9.08 4.87 9.15
CA ARG A 93 -8.45 4.47 7.89
C ARG A 93 -9.17 3.20 7.50
N ARG A 94 -9.81 3.17 6.35
CA ARG A 94 -10.30 1.94 5.77
C ARG A 94 -9.07 1.15 5.31
N CYS A 95 -8.38 0.81 6.33
CA CYS A 95 -7.44 -0.23 6.58
C CYS A 95 -7.29 -0.17 8.12
N GLU A 96 -7.92 -1.02 8.87
CA GLU A 96 -7.03 -2.01 9.45
C GLU A 96 -6.14 -2.39 8.27
N VAL A 97 -4.97 -1.75 8.17
CA VAL A 97 -3.92 -2.26 7.31
C VAL A 97 -3.72 -3.62 7.93
N GLU A 98 -4.31 -4.63 7.27
CA GLU A 98 -4.03 -5.99 7.68
C GLU A 98 -2.52 -6.09 7.53
N THR A 99 -1.84 -5.92 8.65
CA THR A 99 -0.38 -5.99 8.67
C THR A 99 0.01 -7.37 8.20
N GLY A 100 1.09 -7.46 7.43
CA GLY A 100 1.57 -8.73 6.91
C GLY A 100 0.74 -9.31 5.76
N MET A 101 0.06 -8.48 4.97
CA MET A 101 -0.55 -8.92 3.72
C MET A 101 0.52 -9.32 2.71
N PHE A 102 0.39 -10.52 2.15
CA PHE A 102 1.30 -11.04 1.14
C PHE A 102 0.74 -10.83 -0.26
N TYR A 103 1.54 -10.18 -1.10
CA TYR A 103 1.23 -9.88 -2.49
C TYR A 103 2.23 -10.60 -3.39
N ALA A 104 1.75 -11.43 -4.32
CA ALA A 104 2.57 -12.00 -5.37
C ALA A 104 2.42 -11.18 -6.66
N VAL A 105 3.53 -10.82 -7.27
CA VAL A 105 3.58 -10.34 -8.64
C VAL A 105 4.23 -11.43 -9.47
N TYR A 106 3.41 -12.19 -10.17
CA TYR A 106 3.83 -13.36 -10.95
C TYR A 106 3.31 -13.27 -12.39
N SER A 107 4.08 -13.72 -13.34
CA SER A 107 3.59 -13.92 -14.71
C SER A 107 4.41 -14.99 -15.41
N PRO A 108 3.77 -15.89 -16.18
CA PRO A 108 4.47 -16.84 -17.02
C PRO A 108 5.20 -16.16 -18.19
N LEU A 109 4.98 -14.85 -18.36
CA LEU A 109 5.57 -14.04 -19.43
C LEU A 109 6.84 -13.37 -18.94
N GLY A 110 7.88 -13.37 -19.78
CA GLY A 110 9.04 -12.51 -19.60
C GLY A 110 8.75 -11.07 -20.10
N ARG A 111 9.44 -10.08 -19.51
CA ARG A 111 9.46 -8.68 -19.96
C ARG A 111 8.08 -7.99 -19.98
N CYS A 112 7.11 -8.47 -19.19
CA CYS A 112 5.78 -7.89 -19.04
C CYS A 112 5.70 -6.81 -17.94
N GLY A 113 6.83 -6.36 -17.39
CA GLY A 113 6.88 -5.30 -16.38
C GLY A 113 6.63 -5.75 -14.94
N LYS A 114 6.76 -7.04 -14.59
CA LYS A 114 6.59 -7.57 -13.23
C LYS A 114 7.35 -6.76 -12.20
N THR A 115 8.67 -6.69 -12.33
CA THR A 115 9.57 -5.99 -11.39
C THR A 115 9.21 -4.50 -11.24
N THR A 116 8.91 -3.83 -12.34
CA THR A 116 8.48 -2.43 -12.32
C THR A 116 7.17 -2.28 -11.54
N PHE A 117 6.21 -3.18 -11.78
CA PHE A 117 4.94 -3.18 -11.08
C PHE A 117 5.12 -3.50 -9.58
N ALA A 118 5.89 -4.54 -9.24
CA ALA A 118 6.15 -4.94 -7.85
C ALA A 118 6.81 -3.83 -7.04
N LYS A 119 7.85 -3.18 -7.60
CA LYS A 119 8.50 -2.02 -6.97
C LYS A 119 7.56 -0.82 -6.84
N SER A 120 6.67 -0.60 -7.81
CA SER A 120 5.67 0.48 -7.75
C SER A 120 4.60 0.19 -6.70
N LEU A 121 4.17 -1.07 -6.59
CA LEU A 121 3.22 -1.52 -5.57
C LEU A 121 3.80 -1.36 -4.17
N SER A 122 5.06 -1.77 -3.95
CA SER A 122 5.75 -1.63 -2.66
C SER A 122 5.74 -0.17 -2.17
N ARG A 123 5.94 0.79 -3.06
CA ARG A 123 5.94 2.24 -2.73
C ARG A 123 4.57 2.80 -2.35
N GLN A 124 3.47 2.04 -2.51
CA GLN A 124 2.13 2.48 -2.10
C GLN A 124 1.88 2.28 -0.60
N PHE A 125 2.70 1.50 0.06
CA PHE A 125 2.64 1.26 1.50
C PHE A 125 3.59 2.21 2.24
N THR A 126 3.24 2.57 3.46
CA THR A 126 4.12 3.37 4.32
C THR A 126 5.29 2.53 4.81
N ASN A 127 5.03 1.25 5.09
CA ASN A 127 6.04 0.29 5.52
C ASN A 127 5.81 -1.05 4.81
N SER A 128 6.68 -1.39 3.87
CA SER A 128 6.59 -2.62 3.09
C SER A 128 7.93 -3.31 2.97
N LEU A 129 7.87 -4.62 2.74
CA LEU A 129 9.02 -5.43 2.37
C LEU A 129 8.88 -5.87 0.91
N TYR A 130 9.82 -5.45 0.06
CA TYR A 130 9.95 -5.97 -1.29
C TYR A 130 10.87 -7.20 -1.28
N VAL A 131 10.40 -8.32 -1.79
CA VAL A 131 11.13 -9.59 -1.84
C VAL A 131 11.40 -9.94 -3.29
N ASN A 132 12.66 -9.98 -3.68
CA ASN A 132 13.07 -10.34 -5.03
C ASN A 132 13.25 -11.86 -5.15
N TRP A 133 12.32 -12.51 -5.85
CA TRP A 133 12.40 -13.93 -6.19
C TRP A 133 12.55 -14.13 -7.70
N GLU A 134 13.42 -13.34 -8.31
CA GLU A 134 13.84 -13.57 -9.70
C GLU A 134 15.02 -14.55 -9.74
N GLY A 135 14.98 -15.47 -10.68
CA GLY A 135 16.05 -16.49 -10.83
C GLY A 135 17.37 -15.93 -11.35
N ILE A 136 17.33 -14.79 -12.04
CA ILE A 136 18.50 -14.06 -12.55
C ILE A 136 18.23 -12.59 -12.29
N SER A 137 19.00 -11.98 -11.40
CA SER A 137 18.91 -10.57 -11.08
C SER A 137 20.03 -9.76 -11.70
N GLU A 138 19.75 -8.50 -12.00
CA GLU A 138 20.77 -7.53 -12.44
C GLU A 138 21.65 -7.04 -11.27
N THR A 139 21.24 -7.32 -10.02
CA THR A 139 22.00 -6.92 -8.84
C THR A 139 23.06 -7.97 -8.54
N THR A 140 24.31 -7.53 -8.60
CA THR A 140 25.50 -8.28 -8.18
C THR A 140 25.87 -7.94 -6.72
N ASP A 141 24.87 -7.67 -5.88
CA ASP A 141 25.15 -7.39 -4.48
C ASP A 141 25.65 -8.67 -3.83
N GLU A 142 26.87 -8.61 -3.31
CA GLU A 142 27.57 -9.67 -2.59
C GLU A 142 26.90 -10.03 -1.25
N ASP A 143 25.64 -9.59 -1.05
CA ASP A 143 24.86 -9.81 0.15
C ASP A 143 24.18 -11.18 0.08
N GLU A 144 24.73 -12.14 0.80
CA GLU A 144 24.14 -13.47 1.06
C GLU A 144 22.77 -13.39 1.78
N LEU A 145 22.25 -12.17 1.99
CA LEU A 145 21.02 -11.91 2.74
C LEU A 145 19.81 -12.66 2.16
N GLY A 146 19.67 -12.71 0.82
CA GLY A 146 18.55 -13.39 0.16
C GLY A 146 18.53 -14.90 0.47
N GLY A 147 19.67 -15.56 0.33
CA GLY A 147 19.84 -16.97 0.65
C GLY A 147 19.66 -17.28 2.13
N TRP A 148 20.27 -16.46 3.01
CA TRP A 148 20.10 -16.59 4.45
C TRP A 148 18.64 -16.41 4.89
N MET A 149 17.90 -15.46 4.32
CA MET A 149 16.47 -15.28 4.59
C MET A 149 15.66 -16.51 4.21
N LEU A 150 15.90 -17.10 3.03
CA LEU A 150 15.24 -18.35 2.62
C LEU A 150 15.55 -19.51 3.58
N TYR A 151 16.81 -19.65 3.98
CA TYR A 151 17.21 -20.66 4.98
C TYR A 151 16.44 -20.46 6.29
N CYS A 152 16.36 -19.23 6.79
CA CYS A 152 15.62 -18.93 8.03
C CYS A 152 14.12 -19.24 7.89
N ILE A 153 13.50 -18.87 6.76
CA ILE A 153 12.09 -19.17 6.48
C ILE A 153 11.86 -20.68 6.46
N LYS A 154 12.71 -21.44 5.75
CA LYS A 154 12.62 -22.89 5.64
C LYS A 154 12.84 -23.60 6.97
N SER A 155 13.80 -23.14 7.76
CA SER A 155 14.11 -23.71 9.09
C SER A 155 13.26 -23.15 10.22
N ARG A 156 12.36 -22.19 9.92
CA ARG A 156 11.52 -21.45 10.89
C ARG A 156 12.34 -20.79 11.99
N ASN A 157 13.49 -20.23 11.60
CA ASN A 157 14.38 -19.51 12.49
C ASN A 157 13.94 -18.05 12.64
N GLU A 158 13.55 -17.63 13.84
CA GLU A 158 13.09 -16.27 14.13
C GLU A 158 14.18 -15.19 14.05
N GLU A 159 15.45 -15.56 13.91
CA GLU A 159 16.55 -14.60 13.77
C GLU A 159 16.33 -13.67 12.58
N CYS A 160 15.76 -14.16 11.47
CA CYS A 160 15.44 -13.34 10.32
C CYS A 160 14.46 -12.20 10.65
N LEU A 161 13.48 -12.47 11.50
CA LEU A 161 12.48 -11.46 11.91
C LEU A 161 13.12 -10.37 12.79
N THR A 162 14.01 -10.79 13.68
CA THR A 162 14.78 -9.88 14.52
C THR A 162 15.70 -9.00 13.67
N TYR A 163 16.32 -9.60 12.66
CA TYR A 163 17.15 -8.86 11.69
C TYR A 163 16.32 -7.83 10.91
N LEU A 164 15.18 -8.24 10.33
CA LEU A 164 14.28 -7.35 9.60
C LEU A 164 13.84 -6.15 10.45
N GLN A 165 13.52 -6.39 11.71
CA GLN A 165 13.10 -5.34 12.65
C GLN A 165 14.23 -4.40 13.02
N THR A 166 15.41 -4.95 13.33
CA THR A 166 16.55 -4.17 13.84
C THR A 166 17.17 -3.29 12.76
N HIS A 167 17.22 -3.79 11.51
CA HIS A 167 17.85 -3.10 10.39
C HIS A 167 16.88 -2.33 9.52
N ALA A 168 15.57 -2.31 9.88
CA ALA A 168 14.51 -1.63 9.12
C ALA A 168 14.56 -1.97 7.61
N VAL A 169 14.72 -3.25 7.30
CA VAL A 169 14.90 -3.75 5.93
C VAL A 169 13.63 -3.48 5.12
N SER A 170 13.75 -2.84 3.99
CA SER A 170 12.63 -2.59 3.07
C SER A 170 12.70 -3.39 1.77
N SER A 171 13.85 -4.03 1.48
CA SER A 171 14.07 -4.82 0.28
C SER A 171 14.99 -5.99 0.59
N LEU A 172 14.60 -7.18 0.11
CA LEU A 172 15.44 -8.38 0.14
C LEU A 172 15.97 -8.66 -1.27
N PRO A 173 17.28 -8.85 -1.43
CA PRO A 173 17.88 -9.26 -2.69
C PRO A 173 17.44 -10.68 -3.05
N PRO A 174 17.61 -11.10 -4.31
CA PRO A 174 17.39 -12.49 -4.69
C PRO A 174 18.45 -13.39 -4.01
N PRO A 175 18.14 -14.67 -3.80
CA PRO A 175 19.16 -15.63 -3.37
C PRO A 175 20.14 -15.89 -4.49
N ASP A 176 21.36 -16.32 -4.17
CA ASP A 176 22.40 -16.69 -5.12
C ASP A 176 21.98 -17.86 -6.01
N CYS A 177 21.20 -18.76 -5.44
CA CYS A 177 20.65 -19.91 -6.15
C CYS A 177 19.13 -19.88 -6.17
N TYR A 178 18.53 -19.77 -7.35
CA TYR A 178 17.07 -19.79 -7.51
C TYR A 178 16.45 -21.13 -7.11
N GLU A 179 17.23 -22.22 -7.08
CA GLU A 179 16.75 -23.54 -6.64
C GLU A 179 16.40 -23.54 -5.16
N ASP A 180 16.95 -22.64 -4.35
CA ASP A 180 16.59 -22.48 -2.96
C ASP A 180 15.15 -21.95 -2.81
N ILE A 181 14.69 -21.08 -3.73
CA ILE A 181 13.30 -20.62 -3.79
C ILE A 181 12.37 -21.82 -4.04
N ARG A 182 12.79 -22.78 -4.86
CA ARG A 182 11.99 -23.97 -5.20
C ARG A 182 11.79 -24.92 -4.02
N GLN A 183 12.59 -24.80 -2.97
CA GLN A 183 12.45 -25.60 -1.75
C GLN A 183 11.42 -25.01 -0.76
N ILE A 184 10.98 -23.77 -1.00
CA ILE A 184 9.98 -23.12 -0.17
C ILE A 184 8.60 -23.69 -0.46
N GLU A 185 7.93 -24.14 0.57
CA GLU A 185 6.58 -24.69 0.55
C GLU A 185 5.57 -23.66 1.08
N ILE A 186 4.29 -23.93 0.89
CA ILE A 186 3.22 -23.04 1.34
C ILE A 186 3.26 -22.82 2.87
N GLU A 187 3.55 -23.89 3.64
CA GLU A 187 3.62 -23.87 5.09
C GLU A 187 4.75 -22.96 5.61
N ASP A 188 5.84 -22.86 4.86
CA ASP A 188 6.96 -21.99 5.20
C ASP A 188 6.57 -20.52 5.05
N LEU A 189 5.87 -20.18 3.96
CA LEU A 189 5.34 -18.83 3.75
C LEU A 189 4.23 -18.46 4.73
N LEU A 190 3.35 -19.41 5.07
CA LEU A 190 2.31 -19.19 6.06
C LEU A 190 2.91 -18.91 7.43
N TRP A 191 3.94 -19.65 7.84
CA TRP A 191 4.69 -19.38 9.06
C TRP A 191 5.31 -17.99 9.04
N PHE A 192 6.01 -17.63 7.97
CA PHE A 192 6.66 -16.32 7.85
C PHE A 192 5.64 -15.18 7.92
N ARG A 193 4.50 -15.32 7.25
CA ARG A 193 3.40 -14.35 7.30
C ARG A 193 2.85 -14.16 8.71
N GLU A 194 2.56 -15.25 9.42
CA GLU A 194 2.02 -15.20 10.79
C GLU A 194 3.00 -14.53 11.75
N GLU A 195 4.30 -14.83 11.63
CA GLU A 195 5.30 -14.20 12.46
C GLU A 195 5.48 -12.70 12.18
N LEU A 196 5.44 -12.28 10.90
CA LEU A 196 5.44 -10.87 10.53
C LEU A 196 4.21 -10.13 11.05
N LYS A 197 3.02 -10.77 11.00
CA LYS A 197 1.76 -10.24 11.56
C LYS A 197 1.84 -10.07 13.07
N LYS A 198 2.29 -11.07 13.81
CA LYS A 198 2.44 -11.00 15.27
C LYS A 198 3.33 -9.84 15.70
N ARG A 199 4.38 -9.57 14.94
CA ARG A 199 5.33 -8.49 15.22
C ARG A 199 4.94 -7.15 14.60
N GLN A 200 3.88 -7.12 13.77
CA GLN A 200 3.40 -5.94 13.05
C GLN A 200 4.50 -5.23 12.25
N LEU A 201 5.40 -6.00 11.62
CA LEU A 201 6.61 -5.45 11.01
C LEU A 201 6.31 -4.68 9.71
N TYR A 202 5.40 -5.18 8.88
CA TYR A 202 5.08 -4.58 7.57
C TYR A 202 3.58 -4.52 7.33
N GLU A 203 3.14 -3.51 6.61
CA GLU A 203 1.78 -3.38 6.07
C GLU A 203 1.58 -4.38 4.93
N GLY A 204 2.56 -4.47 4.04
CA GLY A 204 2.55 -5.38 2.89
C GLY A 204 3.91 -5.97 2.61
N VAL A 205 3.92 -7.23 2.20
CA VAL A 205 5.12 -7.93 1.70
C VAL A 205 4.88 -8.28 0.24
N ILE A 206 5.69 -7.71 -0.65
CA ILE A 206 5.51 -7.81 -2.09
C ILE A 206 6.60 -8.72 -2.67
N PHE A 207 6.18 -9.88 -3.17
CA PHE A 207 7.06 -10.85 -3.80
C PHE A 207 7.06 -10.63 -5.32
N ASP A 208 8.22 -10.31 -5.87
CA ASP A 208 8.48 -10.27 -7.32
C ASP A 208 8.98 -11.65 -7.76
N ILE A 209 8.08 -12.44 -8.32
CA ILE A 209 8.31 -13.87 -8.57
C ILE A 209 8.65 -14.10 -10.04
N GLY A 210 9.84 -14.64 -10.29
CA GLY A 210 10.29 -15.07 -11.61
C GLY A 210 9.41 -16.20 -12.18
N GLY A 211 9.23 -16.22 -13.50
CA GLY A 211 8.31 -17.16 -14.14
C GLY A 211 8.67 -18.65 -14.00
N MET A 212 9.93 -18.96 -13.64
CA MET A 212 10.45 -20.33 -13.59
C MET A 212 10.94 -20.77 -12.21
N VAL A 213 10.81 -19.90 -11.18
CA VAL A 213 11.41 -20.17 -9.87
C VAL A 213 10.52 -21.00 -8.96
N LEU A 214 9.22 -21.09 -9.19
CA LEU A 214 8.32 -21.90 -8.39
C LEU A 214 8.40 -23.38 -8.77
N ALA A 215 8.55 -24.25 -7.78
CA ALA A 215 8.46 -25.70 -7.98
C ALA A 215 7.01 -26.15 -8.19
N SER A 216 6.06 -25.49 -7.53
CA SER A 216 4.63 -25.73 -7.63
C SER A 216 3.86 -24.42 -7.56
N TYR A 217 2.78 -24.30 -8.32
CA TYR A 217 1.87 -23.16 -8.23
C TYR A 217 1.03 -23.15 -6.93
N ALA A 218 0.99 -24.27 -6.20
CA ALA A 218 0.33 -24.31 -4.89
C ALA A 218 0.92 -23.30 -3.89
N VAL A 219 2.19 -22.92 -4.05
CA VAL A 219 2.82 -21.87 -3.24
C VAL A 219 2.09 -20.52 -3.36
N LEU A 220 1.41 -20.29 -4.50
CA LEU A 220 0.64 -19.06 -4.70
C LEU A 220 -0.58 -18.95 -3.78
N ASP A 221 -1.06 -20.05 -3.21
CA ASP A 221 -2.17 -20.03 -2.24
C ASP A 221 -1.79 -19.39 -0.88
N ALA A 222 -0.48 -19.21 -0.64
CA ALA A 222 -0.02 -18.47 0.54
C ALA A 222 -0.23 -16.96 0.44
N PHE A 223 -0.56 -16.42 -0.73
CA PHE A 223 -0.67 -14.99 -0.98
C PHE A 223 -2.13 -14.52 -0.90
N ASP A 224 -2.34 -13.36 -0.27
CA ASP A 224 -3.65 -12.74 -0.15
C ASP A 224 -4.14 -12.16 -1.49
N ARG A 225 -3.19 -11.72 -2.35
CA ARG A 225 -3.46 -11.25 -3.71
C ARG A 225 -2.34 -11.59 -4.65
N ILE A 226 -2.73 -11.99 -5.87
CA ILE A 226 -1.80 -12.30 -6.95
C ILE A 226 -2.07 -11.34 -8.10
N PHE A 227 -1.03 -10.59 -8.50
CA PHE A 227 -1.06 -9.72 -9.66
C PHE A 227 -0.34 -10.43 -10.82
N ILE A 228 -1.02 -10.50 -11.97
CA ILE A 228 -0.50 -11.17 -13.16
C ILE A 228 -0.35 -10.15 -14.29
N PRO A 229 0.78 -9.42 -14.38
CA PRO A 229 1.02 -8.51 -15.49
C PRO A 229 1.04 -9.25 -16.81
N THR A 230 0.38 -8.67 -17.81
CA THR A 230 0.16 -9.27 -19.12
C THR A 230 0.52 -8.30 -20.23
N LEU A 231 0.74 -8.85 -21.43
CA LEU A 231 0.93 -8.08 -22.65
C LEU A 231 -0.26 -8.30 -23.58
N ALA A 232 -0.61 -7.28 -24.37
CA ALA A 232 -1.80 -7.29 -25.25
C ALA A 232 -1.56 -8.03 -26.60
N ASP A 233 -0.39 -8.63 -26.82
CA ASP A 233 -0.12 -9.39 -28.05
C ASP A 233 -0.75 -10.79 -28.01
N ALA A 234 -1.07 -11.33 -29.16
CA ALA A 234 -1.79 -12.61 -29.31
C ALA A 234 -1.03 -13.81 -28.68
N VAL A 235 0.30 -13.81 -28.70
CA VAL A 235 1.11 -14.90 -28.13
C VAL A 235 1.05 -14.86 -26.61
N SER A 236 1.13 -13.66 -26.03
CA SER A 236 1.07 -13.44 -24.59
C SER A 236 -0.31 -13.78 -24.03
N ILE A 237 -1.38 -13.39 -24.71
CA ILE A 237 -2.76 -13.75 -24.35
C ILE A 237 -2.92 -15.28 -24.32
N ARG A 238 -2.47 -15.97 -25.37
CA ARG A 238 -2.57 -17.44 -25.44
C ARG A 238 -1.78 -18.14 -24.32
N LYS A 239 -0.57 -17.66 -24.01
CA LYS A 239 0.23 -18.21 -22.90
C LYS A 239 -0.48 -18.03 -21.56
N GLN A 240 -1.14 -16.90 -21.37
CA GLN A 240 -1.90 -16.62 -20.16
C GLN A 240 -3.15 -17.50 -20.03
N GLU A 241 -3.86 -17.78 -21.13
CA GLU A 241 -4.98 -18.72 -21.14
C GLU A 241 -4.52 -20.13 -20.72
N VAL A 242 -3.39 -20.59 -21.27
CA VAL A 242 -2.80 -21.88 -20.90
C VAL A 242 -2.41 -21.89 -19.43
N PHE A 243 -1.77 -20.83 -18.93
CA PHE A 243 -1.44 -20.69 -17.52
C PHE A 243 -2.69 -20.76 -16.63
N GLY A 244 -3.76 -20.01 -16.98
CA GLY A 244 -5.03 -20.05 -16.25
C GLY A 244 -5.62 -21.46 -16.15
N GLN A 245 -5.48 -22.28 -17.18
CA GLN A 245 -5.90 -23.69 -17.16
C GLN A 245 -5.00 -24.57 -16.28
N MET A 246 -3.73 -24.22 -16.13
CA MET A 246 -2.79 -24.99 -15.29
C MET A 246 -3.01 -24.77 -13.80
N ILE A 247 -3.35 -23.55 -13.40
CA ILE A 247 -3.58 -23.22 -11.97
C ILE A 247 -4.98 -23.62 -11.47
N GLN A 248 -5.90 -23.98 -12.37
CA GLN A 248 -7.25 -24.49 -12.00
C GLN A 248 -7.29 -26.01 -11.78
N ARG A 249 -6.18 -26.70 -12.02
CA ARG A 249 -6.06 -28.15 -11.83
C ARG A 249 -5.38 -28.48 -10.50
#